data_327e75e6630c4c9aa2a0a08260120c40
#
_entry.id   327e75e6630c4c9aa2a0a08260120c40
#
_cell.length_a   1.000
_cell.length_b   1.000
_cell.length_c   1.000
_cell.angle_alpha   90.00
_cell.angle_beta   90.00
_cell.angle_gamma   90.00
#
_symmetry.space_group_name_H-M   'P 1'
#
loop_
_entity.id
_entity.type
_entity.pdbx_description
1 polymer ?
#
loop_
_entity_poly.entity_id
_entity_poly.type
_entity_poly.pdbx_seq_one_letter_code
_entity_poly.pdbx_strand_id
1 'polypeptide(L)'
;MQRTLAILLAVCCLIGLASAQQNPDKPAVDWIAANAVRLKTPEAGNGFADMQPLNKIIGNARIVSLGEATHGTREFFQLKHRMLEFLATEMGFTIFSIEANMPEAYRLNDYVLNGEGDPAKLLKGMYFWTWDTQEVLAMIQWMREFNKSGKGRVQFTGFDMQTPDVAGVIVRDFVTKNDTTYLADLRKATELINVTQQNQGPAFGVATARFPIEAAAGKRVHYSGYIKTKDITRGWAGLWWRVDGKMGVLAFDNMEDRGARGTTDWKRYEIDLPVAADVTNINFGALHTGDGSAWFDGLEVTLDGKPYPDKANFDLDFESSTPAGFYTGGNGYQVTLDKSSFQSGSQSLMMTHVGTPADASKKVDPKESITAWRGVIGHLEDSRNSYAQKGIAARELDWVIQNVRVVLQCIQMNANEVQRDVSMAQNIKWILDHNPNAKIVLWAHNGHVAKDFVWGYKTMGSALREMFGEQMVVFGFAFNQGSFQAIERGKGLRDFTVSPAPAGSLDATLAATGIPLLAIDLRKIPKASPVGTWWSQPHKSRNIGAMYATDMDNQFLIDMKAPESFDVLLFVEKTTAARKNPAN
;
A
#
# COMPACT_ATOMS: atom_id res chain seq x y z
N MET A 1 -7.25 -8.97 -91.00
CA MET A 1 -7.77 -7.72 -90.50
C MET A 1 -8.06 -7.94 -89.02
N GLN A 2 -7.08 -7.70 -88.24
CA GLN A 2 -6.88 -6.49 -87.40
C GLN A 2 -8.03 -6.22 -86.43
N ARG A 3 -7.81 -6.67 -85.24
CA ARG A 3 -8.01 -5.91 -84.04
C ARG A 3 -7.12 -6.47 -82.94
N THR A 4 -5.87 -6.14 -83.09
CA THR A 4 -4.91 -6.04 -81.98
C THR A 4 -5.44 -5.02 -81.03
N LEU A 5 -6.05 -5.43 -79.94
CA LEU A 5 -6.41 -4.55 -78.86
C LEU A 5 -5.27 -4.57 -77.87
N ALA A 6 -4.57 -3.51 -77.85
CA ALA A 6 -3.56 -3.15 -76.90
C ALA A 6 -4.17 -3.25 -75.50
N ILE A 7 -3.93 -4.35 -74.82
CA ILE A 7 -3.91 -4.43 -73.38
C ILE A 7 -2.55 -3.88 -72.96
N LEU A 8 -2.37 -2.63 -73.28
CA LEU A 8 -1.29 -1.84 -72.73
C LEU A 8 -1.71 -1.50 -71.32
N LEU A 9 -0.98 -2.10 -70.40
CA LEU A 9 -0.40 -1.37 -69.30
C LEU A 9 -1.30 -0.34 -68.63
N ALA A 10 -2.21 -0.80 -67.88
CA ALA A 10 -2.43 -0.22 -66.58
C ALA A 10 -1.84 -1.16 -65.54
N VAL A 11 -0.60 -1.53 -65.67
CA VAL A 11 0.31 -1.68 -64.56
C VAL A 11 0.47 -0.26 -64.03
N CYS A 12 -0.66 0.31 -63.59
CA CYS A 12 -0.61 1.36 -62.60
C CYS A 12 0.29 0.86 -61.51
N CYS A 13 1.40 1.51 -61.40
CA CYS A 13 2.17 1.61 -60.18
C CYS A 13 1.21 1.90 -59.06
N LEU A 14 0.58 0.91 -58.51
CA LEU A 14 0.23 0.80 -57.10
C LEU A 14 1.60 0.73 -56.42
N ILE A 15 2.37 1.83 -56.54
CA ILE A 15 3.22 2.25 -55.46
C ILE A 15 2.22 2.41 -54.31
N GLY A 16 2.00 1.33 -53.64
CA GLY A 16 1.46 1.38 -52.30
C GLY A 16 2.38 2.33 -51.57
N LEU A 17 1.95 3.57 -51.43
CA LEU A 17 2.30 4.36 -50.30
C LEU A 17 1.87 3.49 -49.12
N ALA A 18 2.75 2.57 -48.73
CA ALA A 18 2.87 2.16 -47.37
C ALA A 18 3.16 3.49 -46.67
N SER A 19 2.12 4.21 -46.29
CA SER A 19 2.22 5.20 -45.23
C SER A 19 2.82 4.40 -44.12
N ALA A 20 4.12 4.54 -43.93
CA ALA A 20 4.80 4.06 -42.74
C ALA A 20 3.94 4.62 -41.63
N GLN A 21 3.20 3.76 -40.97
CA GLN A 21 2.32 4.14 -39.87
C GLN A 21 3.25 4.80 -38.86
N GLN A 22 3.25 6.13 -38.86
CA GLN A 22 4.17 6.89 -37.99
C GLN A 22 3.91 6.38 -36.59
N ASN A 23 4.94 5.86 -35.95
CA ASN A 23 4.86 5.45 -34.55
C ASN A 23 4.30 6.65 -33.77
N PRO A 24 3.10 6.57 -33.21
CA PRO A 24 2.44 7.70 -32.54
C PRO A 24 3.25 8.21 -31.36
N ASP A 25 4.13 7.39 -30.80
CA ASP A 25 4.98 7.73 -29.64
C ASP A 25 6.26 8.46 -30.06
N LYS A 26 6.63 8.43 -31.34
CA LYS A 26 7.91 8.98 -31.83
C LYS A 26 8.14 10.44 -31.42
N PRO A 27 7.17 11.37 -31.54
CA PRO A 27 7.39 12.75 -31.10
C PRO A 27 7.76 12.87 -29.62
N ALA A 28 7.14 12.06 -28.76
CA ALA A 28 7.44 12.01 -27.32
C ALA A 28 8.82 11.41 -27.06
N VAL A 29 9.17 10.29 -27.73
CA VAL A 29 10.48 9.63 -27.63
C VAL A 29 11.60 10.61 -28.02
N ASP A 30 11.50 11.28 -29.18
CA ASP A 30 12.51 12.21 -29.68
C ASP A 30 12.67 13.40 -28.69
N TRP A 31 11.57 13.94 -28.20
CA TRP A 31 11.59 15.05 -27.24
C TRP A 31 12.22 14.64 -25.90
N ILE A 32 11.86 13.48 -25.37
CA ILE A 32 12.46 12.96 -24.12
C ILE A 32 13.96 12.76 -24.31
N ALA A 33 14.38 12.11 -25.41
CA ALA A 33 15.79 11.85 -25.70
C ALA A 33 16.63 13.13 -25.77
N ALA A 34 16.04 14.24 -26.29
CA ALA A 34 16.69 15.54 -26.43
C ALA A 34 16.72 16.37 -25.13
N ASN A 35 15.76 16.17 -24.21
CA ASN A 35 15.57 17.04 -23.03
C ASN A 35 15.82 16.35 -21.69
N ALA A 36 15.99 15.03 -21.67
CA ALA A 36 16.22 14.28 -20.45
C ALA A 36 17.60 14.57 -19.84
N VAL A 37 17.64 14.66 -18.52
CA VAL A 37 18.86 14.57 -17.74
C VAL A 37 19.25 13.09 -17.66
N ARG A 38 20.38 12.72 -18.25
CA ARG A 38 20.91 11.35 -18.23
C ARG A 38 21.65 11.14 -16.94
N LEU A 39 21.17 10.21 -16.10
CA LEU A 39 21.84 9.82 -14.88
C LEU A 39 22.74 8.61 -15.15
N LYS A 40 23.87 8.53 -14.45
CA LYS A 40 24.89 7.49 -14.69
C LYS A 40 24.63 6.21 -13.91
N THR A 41 24.11 6.34 -12.69
CA THR A 41 23.86 5.23 -11.76
C THR A 41 22.76 5.61 -10.77
N PRO A 42 21.97 4.66 -10.29
CA PRO A 42 21.08 4.90 -9.16
C PRO A 42 21.83 4.90 -7.81
N GLU A 43 23.04 4.36 -7.75
CA GLU A 43 23.78 4.10 -6.51
C GLU A 43 24.30 5.37 -5.86
N ALA A 44 24.13 5.49 -4.54
CA ALA A 44 24.69 6.53 -3.69
C ALA A 44 26.23 6.48 -3.64
N GLY A 45 26.86 7.58 -3.23
CA GLY A 45 28.33 7.66 -3.12
C GLY A 45 29.08 7.88 -4.43
N ASN A 46 28.40 7.99 -5.58
CA ASN A 46 29.03 8.15 -6.90
C ASN A 46 29.17 9.61 -7.37
N GLY A 47 29.07 10.57 -6.45
CA GLY A 47 29.13 12.00 -6.75
C GLY A 47 27.90 12.48 -7.55
N PHE A 48 27.89 13.77 -7.93
CA PHE A 48 26.68 14.46 -8.41
C PHE A 48 26.85 15.17 -9.76
N ALA A 49 27.92 14.90 -10.51
CA ALA A 49 28.19 15.61 -11.77
C ALA A 49 27.06 15.47 -12.82
N ASP A 50 26.43 14.29 -12.90
CA ASP A 50 25.28 14.01 -13.76
C ASP A 50 23.95 14.52 -13.20
N MET A 51 23.90 14.83 -11.92
CA MET A 51 22.73 15.37 -11.22
C MET A 51 22.68 16.90 -11.20
N GLN A 52 23.76 17.59 -11.55
CA GLN A 52 23.83 19.05 -11.50
C GLN A 52 22.68 19.77 -12.25
N PRO A 53 22.18 19.27 -13.40
CA PRO A 53 21.01 19.87 -14.04
C PRO A 53 19.74 19.87 -13.18
N LEU A 54 19.63 18.95 -12.19
CA LEU A 54 18.49 18.90 -11.26
C LEU A 54 18.43 20.13 -10.33
N ASN A 55 19.57 20.79 -10.04
CA ASN A 55 19.57 22.04 -9.30
C ASN A 55 18.62 23.07 -9.91
N LYS A 56 18.67 23.24 -11.25
CA LYS A 56 17.80 24.16 -11.96
C LYS A 56 16.34 23.71 -11.98
N ILE A 57 16.12 22.40 -12.04
CA ILE A 57 14.78 21.79 -12.06
C ILE A 57 14.09 21.98 -10.71
N ILE A 58 14.82 21.73 -9.62
CA ILE A 58 14.33 21.84 -8.24
C ILE A 58 14.26 23.31 -7.78
N GLY A 59 15.23 24.13 -8.17
CA GLY A 59 15.26 25.54 -7.85
C GLY A 59 15.25 25.79 -6.34
N ASN A 60 14.37 26.68 -5.91
CA ASN A 60 14.21 27.07 -4.49
C ASN A 60 13.13 26.26 -3.78
N ALA A 61 12.75 25.10 -4.27
CA ALA A 61 11.72 24.29 -3.63
C ALA A 61 12.06 23.99 -2.16
N ARG A 62 11.06 24.08 -1.31
CA ARG A 62 11.12 23.70 0.10
C ARG A 62 10.80 22.23 0.31
N ILE A 63 10.01 21.65 -0.62
CA ILE A 63 9.58 20.25 -0.60
C ILE A 63 10.00 19.59 -1.91
N VAL A 64 10.72 18.47 -1.82
CA VAL A 64 10.97 17.55 -2.92
C VAL A 64 10.30 16.23 -2.58
N SER A 65 9.28 15.85 -3.34
CA SER A 65 8.58 14.59 -3.18
C SER A 65 9.11 13.56 -4.17
N LEU A 66 9.55 12.42 -3.68
CA LEU A 66 10.07 11.29 -4.45
C LEU A 66 9.05 10.16 -4.41
N GLY A 67 8.42 9.88 -5.54
CA GLY A 67 7.48 8.80 -5.74
C GLY A 67 8.15 7.43 -5.82
N GLU A 68 7.37 6.41 -6.07
CA GLU A 68 7.80 5.07 -6.53
C GLU A 68 6.63 4.34 -7.19
N ALA A 69 6.94 3.60 -8.25
CA ALA A 69 5.94 2.78 -8.94
C ALA A 69 5.74 1.41 -8.28
N THR A 70 6.61 1.03 -7.34
CA THR A 70 6.50 -0.18 -6.49
C THR A 70 7.18 0.06 -5.15
N HIS A 71 6.72 -0.60 -4.11
CA HIS A 71 7.31 -0.52 -2.76
C HIS A 71 8.53 -1.43 -2.53
N GLY A 72 8.98 -2.19 -3.51
CA GLY A 72 10.03 -3.19 -3.31
C GLY A 72 11.11 -3.22 -4.38
N THR A 73 11.47 -2.07 -4.95
CA THR A 73 12.44 -1.95 -6.05
C THR A 73 13.76 -1.36 -5.56
N ARG A 74 14.84 -2.12 -5.75
CA ARG A 74 16.18 -1.76 -5.30
C ARG A 74 16.69 -0.45 -5.91
N GLU A 75 16.61 -0.30 -7.23
CA GLU A 75 17.11 0.88 -7.95
C GLU A 75 16.34 2.15 -7.57
N PHE A 76 15.04 2.03 -7.24
CA PHE A 76 14.28 3.16 -6.71
C PHE A 76 14.80 3.59 -5.34
N PHE A 77 15.08 2.65 -4.46
CA PHE A 77 15.59 2.94 -3.12
C PHE A 77 17.00 3.54 -3.18
N GLN A 78 17.87 2.97 -4.02
CA GLN A 78 19.21 3.49 -4.25
C GLN A 78 19.17 4.91 -4.84
N LEU A 79 18.30 5.17 -5.82
CA LEU A 79 18.17 6.49 -6.44
C LEU A 79 17.65 7.53 -5.46
N LYS A 80 16.70 7.16 -4.59
CA LYS A 80 16.23 8.05 -3.51
C LYS A 80 17.31 8.35 -2.49
N HIS A 81 18.13 7.36 -2.13
CA HIS A 81 19.31 7.59 -1.29
C HIS A 81 20.27 8.58 -1.97
N ARG A 82 20.60 8.37 -3.24
CA ARG A 82 21.47 9.27 -4.01
C ARG A 82 20.87 10.68 -4.16
N MET A 83 19.56 10.78 -4.37
CA MET A 83 18.83 12.06 -4.37
C MET A 83 18.91 12.76 -3.02
N LEU A 84 18.77 12.02 -1.91
CA LEU A 84 18.95 12.59 -0.56
C LEU A 84 20.37 13.11 -0.36
N GLU A 85 21.40 12.35 -0.75
CA GLU A 85 22.81 12.82 -0.70
C GLU A 85 22.99 14.14 -1.45
N PHE A 86 22.48 14.22 -2.70
CA PHE A 86 22.55 15.40 -3.53
C PHE A 86 21.80 16.58 -2.90
N LEU A 87 20.57 16.38 -2.46
CA LEU A 87 19.71 17.42 -1.90
C LEU A 87 20.27 17.95 -0.56
N ALA A 88 20.78 17.08 0.28
CA ALA A 88 21.37 17.48 1.56
C ALA A 88 22.70 18.21 1.38
N THR A 89 23.56 17.72 0.48
CA THR A 89 24.92 18.26 0.30
C THR A 89 24.93 19.53 -0.52
N GLU A 90 24.18 19.58 -1.63
CA GLU A 90 24.25 20.65 -2.61
C GLU A 90 23.13 21.70 -2.45
N MET A 91 21.97 21.32 -1.88
CA MET A 91 20.78 22.17 -1.87
C MET A 91 20.24 22.49 -0.48
N GLY A 92 20.88 22.00 0.59
CA GLY A 92 20.58 22.35 1.98
C GLY A 92 19.26 21.76 2.51
N PHE A 93 18.86 20.58 2.03
CA PHE A 93 17.74 19.82 2.60
C PHE A 93 18.18 19.21 3.94
N THR A 94 17.35 19.37 4.97
CA THR A 94 17.68 19.02 6.35
C THR A 94 16.71 18.02 6.99
N ILE A 95 15.64 17.64 6.29
CA ILE A 95 14.69 16.62 6.76
C ILE A 95 14.46 15.63 5.63
N PHE A 96 14.52 14.35 5.98
CA PHE A 96 14.04 13.24 5.15
C PHE A 96 12.88 12.57 5.85
N SER A 97 11.77 12.42 5.16
CA SER A 97 10.52 11.90 5.74
C SER A 97 9.90 10.85 4.82
N ILE A 98 9.41 9.77 5.40
CA ILE A 98 8.91 8.62 4.64
C ILE A 98 7.46 8.27 4.99
N GLU A 99 6.83 7.50 4.11
CA GLU A 99 5.49 6.91 4.28
C GLU A 99 5.52 5.79 5.33
N ALA A 100 5.82 6.17 6.56
CA ALA A 100 5.82 5.30 7.73
C ALA A 100 5.19 6.02 8.91
N ASN A 101 4.65 5.25 9.86
CA ASN A 101 4.04 5.83 11.05
C ASN A 101 4.99 6.81 11.74
N MET A 102 4.48 8.00 12.01
CA MET A 102 5.27 9.11 12.51
C MET A 102 6.03 8.79 13.81
N PRO A 103 5.42 8.19 14.86
CA PRO A 103 6.11 7.91 16.11
C PRO A 103 7.25 6.89 15.99
N GLU A 104 7.02 5.83 15.22
CA GLU A 104 8.02 4.77 14.98
C GLU A 104 9.22 5.30 14.23
N ALA A 105 9.00 6.15 13.22
CA ALA A 105 10.06 6.77 12.44
C ALA A 105 10.92 7.72 13.29
N TYR A 106 10.35 8.41 14.27
CA TYR A 106 11.11 9.28 15.17
C TYR A 106 12.15 8.53 16.04
N ARG A 107 11.97 7.24 16.31
CA ARG A 107 12.98 6.43 16.99
C ARG A 107 14.25 6.26 16.14
N LEU A 108 14.10 6.18 14.82
CA LEU A 108 15.24 6.20 13.88
C LEU A 108 15.97 7.54 13.87
N ASN A 109 15.25 8.64 14.12
CA ASN A 109 15.88 9.96 14.22
C ASN A 109 16.89 10.06 15.35
N ASP A 110 16.66 9.38 16.49
CA ASP A 110 17.62 9.34 17.60
C ASP A 110 18.91 8.64 17.18
N TYR A 111 18.83 7.57 16.40
CA TYR A 111 20.01 6.97 15.81
C TYR A 111 20.69 7.91 14.80
N VAL A 112 19.95 8.50 13.90
CA VAL A 112 20.48 9.38 12.84
C VAL A 112 21.19 10.60 13.44
N LEU A 113 20.65 11.20 14.50
CA LEU A 113 21.23 12.39 15.14
C LEU A 113 22.31 12.04 16.17
N ASN A 114 22.07 11.06 17.01
CA ASN A 114 22.87 10.80 18.22
C ASN A 114 23.63 9.48 18.16
N GLY A 115 23.22 8.53 17.30
CA GLY A 115 23.76 7.16 17.23
C GLY A 115 23.16 6.21 18.26
N GLU A 116 21.96 6.55 18.76
CA GLU A 116 21.27 5.75 19.78
C GLU A 116 20.51 4.60 19.14
N GLY A 117 20.73 3.40 19.63
CA GLY A 117 20.05 2.19 19.17
C GLY A 117 20.75 1.48 18.00
N ASP A 118 20.14 0.37 17.57
CA ASP A 118 20.55 -0.45 16.43
C ASP A 118 19.66 -0.11 15.24
N PRO A 119 20.18 0.46 14.14
CA PRO A 119 19.37 0.92 13.03
C PRO A 119 18.60 -0.20 12.33
N ALA A 120 19.12 -1.43 12.27
CA ALA A 120 18.41 -2.56 11.67
C ALA A 120 17.19 -2.96 12.51
N LYS A 121 17.35 -3.01 13.84
CA LYS A 121 16.23 -3.28 14.76
C LYS A 121 15.18 -2.15 14.75
N LEU A 122 15.63 -0.91 14.66
CA LEU A 122 14.74 0.25 14.58
C LEU A 122 13.92 0.26 13.27
N LEU A 123 14.54 -0.09 12.13
CA LEU A 123 13.84 -0.26 10.84
C LEU A 123 12.78 -1.36 10.93
N LYS A 124 13.13 -2.52 11.48
CA LYS A 124 12.19 -3.61 11.72
C LYS A 124 11.04 -3.18 12.64
N GLY A 125 11.31 -2.31 13.62
CA GLY A 125 10.34 -1.73 14.55
C GLY A 125 9.36 -0.74 13.92
N MET A 126 9.52 -0.37 12.65
CA MET A 126 8.51 0.40 11.89
C MET A 126 7.36 -0.46 11.34
N TYR A 127 7.46 -1.80 11.49
CA TYR A 127 6.43 -2.80 11.14
C TYR A 127 6.09 -2.92 9.65
N PHE A 128 6.68 -2.14 8.77
CA PHE A 128 6.48 -2.23 7.32
C PHE A 128 7.64 -2.97 6.65
N TRP A 129 7.34 -4.06 5.95
CA TRP A 129 8.33 -4.83 5.20
C TRP A 129 9.09 -3.98 4.16
N THR A 130 8.44 -2.96 3.63
CA THR A 130 8.95 -2.02 2.63
C THR A 130 10.25 -1.35 3.07
N TRP A 131 10.36 -1.04 4.36
CA TRP A 131 11.52 -0.29 4.91
C TRP A 131 12.61 -1.20 5.49
N ASP A 132 12.30 -2.48 5.77
CA ASP A 132 13.26 -3.44 6.33
C ASP A 132 14.16 -4.03 5.23
N THR A 133 14.91 -3.16 4.55
CA THR A 133 15.79 -3.50 3.43
C THR A 133 17.22 -2.96 3.63
N GLN A 134 18.18 -3.63 2.99
CA GLN A 134 19.59 -3.22 3.02
C GLN A 134 19.79 -1.82 2.41
N GLU A 135 18.99 -1.46 1.41
CA GLU A 135 19.03 -0.16 0.74
C GLU A 135 18.61 0.97 1.69
N VAL A 136 17.53 0.77 2.44
CA VAL A 136 17.07 1.75 3.45
C VAL A 136 18.05 1.81 4.62
N LEU A 137 18.55 0.67 5.09
CA LEU A 137 19.58 0.63 6.14
C LEU A 137 20.84 1.41 5.73
N ALA A 138 21.33 1.22 4.51
CA ALA A 138 22.48 1.96 3.99
C ALA A 138 22.23 3.48 3.97
N MET A 139 21.04 3.92 3.59
CA MET A 139 20.65 5.33 3.63
C MET A 139 20.64 5.89 5.06
N ILE A 140 20.06 5.17 6.01
CA ILE A 140 20.03 5.57 7.44
C ILE A 140 21.46 5.67 8.01
N GLN A 141 22.33 4.71 7.69
CA GLN A 141 23.74 4.73 8.09
C GLN A 141 24.48 5.91 7.45
N TRP A 142 24.22 6.20 6.18
CA TRP A 142 24.78 7.39 5.52
C TRP A 142 24.33 8.68 6.22
N MET A 143 23.03 8.83 6.56
CA MET A 143 22.54 10.01 7.29
C MET A 143 23.28 10.19 8.61
N ARG A 144 23.53 9.11 9.35
CA ARG A 144 24.31 9.15 10.58
C ARG A 144 25.74 9.64 10.36
N GLU A 145 26.43 9.09 9.37
CA GLU A 145 27.82 9.48 9.06
C GLU A 145 27.88 10.93 8.51
N PHE A 146 26.90 11.33 7.69
CA PHE A 146 26.79 12.71 7.22
C PHE A 146 26.64 13.70 8.40
N ASN A 147 25.78 13.40 9.36
CA ASN A 147 25.60 14.23 10.55
C ASN A 147 26.86 14.29 11.43
N LYS A 148 27.59 13.19 11.56
CA LYS A 148 28.89 13.15 12.28
C LYS A 148 29.98 13.96 11.59
N SER A 149 29.94 14.07 10.26
CA SER A 149 30.97 14.72 9.47
C SER A 149 31.03 16.24 9.68
N GLY A 150 29.99 16.84 10.26
CA GLY A 150 29.86 18.29 10.42
C GLY A 150 29.55 19.05 9.10
N LYS A 151 29.38 18.35 7.97
CA LYS A 151 29.07 18.96 6.68
C LYS A 151 27.62 19.42 6.57
N GLY A 152 26.74 18.91 7.41
CA GLY A 152 25.32 19.24 7.46
C GLY A 152 24.62 18.46 8.57
N ARG A 153 23.30 18.61 8.62
CA ARG A 153 22.46 17.88 9.57
C ARG A 153 21.16 17.49 8.90
N VAL A 154 20.88 16.21 8.80
CA VAL A 154 19.64 15.65 8.25
C VAL A 154 18.89 14.90 9.36
N GLN A 155 17.60 15.21 9.53
CA GLN A 155 16.69 14.51 10.42
C GLN A 155 15.93 13.44 9.65
N PHE A 156 15.57 12.35 10.32
CA PHE A 156 14.69 11.31 9.79
C PHE A 156 13.32 11.39 10.45
N THR A 157 12.25 11.38 9.68
CA THR A 157 10.87 11.42 10.19
C THR A 157 9.94 10.52 9.36
N GLY A 158 8.75 10.25 9.88
CA GLY A 158 7.63 9.70 9.15
C GLY A 158 6.45 10.65 9.17
N PHE A 159 5.47 10.42 8.29
CA PHE A 159 4.28 11.27 8.23
C PHE A 159 2.97 10.48 8.21
N ASP A 160 3.03 9.16 8.27
CA ASP A 160 1.85 8.27 8.26
C ASP A 160 1.27 8.06 9.67
N MET A 161 0.06 7.51 9.73
CA MET A 161 -0.71 7.38 10.97
C MET A 161 -1.64 6.15 10.97
N GLN A 162 -1.22 5.05 10.35
CA GLN A 162 -2.05 3.85 10.15
C GLN A 162 -2.33 3.06 11.44
N THR A 163 -1.45 3.16 12.46
CA THR A 163 -1.63 2.50 13.76
C THR A 163 -1.48 3.51 14.90
N PRO A 164 -2.30 3.42 15.97
CA PRO A 164 -2.26 4.36 17.09
C PRO A 164 -1.34 3.89 18.23
N ASP A 165 -0.78 2.68 18.16
CA ASP A 165 -0.22 1.98 19.33
C ASP A 165 0.95 2.74 19.96
N VAL A 166 1.99 3.05 19.17
CA VAL A 166 3.18 3.75 19.66
C VAL A 166 2.84 5.18 20.08
N ALA A 167 1.99 5.87 19.31
CA ALA A 167 1.51 7.19 19.66
C ALA A 167 0.76 7.18 21.01
N GLY A 168 -0.14 6.22 21.20
CA GLY A 168 -0.87 6.04 22.46
C GLY A 168 0.04 5.75 23.66
N VAL A 169 1.10 4.97 23.46
CA VAL A 169 2.12 4.70 24.51
C VAL A 169 2.84 6.00 24.90
N ILE A 170 3.28 6.82 23.92
CA ILE A 170 3.97 8.09 24.20
C ILE A 170 3.07 9.03 25.01
N VAL A 171 1.80 9.15 24.64
CA VAL A 171 0.83 9.99 25.36
C VAL A 171 0.62 9.48 26.79
N ARG A 172 0.41 8.17 26.96
CA ARG A 172 0.21 7.55 28.26
C ARG A 172 1.42 7.75 29.18
N ASP A 173 2.62 7.51 28.67
CA ASP A 173 3.84 7.61 29.47
C ASP A 173 4.10 9.07 29.90
N PHE A 174 3.82 10.04 29.03
CA PHE A 174 3.89 11.46 29.38
C PHE A 174 2.89 11.83 30.49
N VAL A 175 1.62 11.43 30.34
CA VAL A 175 0.58 11.70 31.34
C VAL A 175 0.87 10.99 32.66
N THR A 176 1.33 9.73 32.61
CA THR A 176 1.72 8.97 33.81
C THR A 176 2.83 9.68 34.59
N LYS A 177 3.80 10.25 33.89
CA LYS A 177 4.93 10.94 34.51
C LYS A 177 4.58 12.33 35.03
N ASN A 178 3.74 13.08 34.32
CA ASN A 178 3.61 14.52 34.50
C ASN A 178 2.21 14.98 34.98
N ASP A 179 1.16 14.13 34.82
CA ASP A 179 -0.24 14.47 35.11
C ASP A 179 -1.08 13.27 35.51
N THR A 180 -0.78 12.70 36.68
CA THR A 180 -1.45 11.49 37.17
C THR A 180 -2.95 11.69 37.42
N THR A 181 -3.41 12.94 37.58
CA THR A 181 -4.83 13.25 37.80
C THR A 181 -5.68 13.02 36.56
N TYR A 182 -5.10 13.13 35.37
CA TYR A 182 -5.76 12.92 34.09
C TYR A 182 -5.75 11.47 33.59
N LEU A 183 -5.06 10.57 34.29
CA LEU A 183 -4.93 9.15 33.87
C LEU A 183 -6.27 8.41 33.71
N ALA A 184 -7.27 8.73 34.55
CA ALA A 184 -8.58 8.08 34.48
C ALA A 184 -9.31 8.41 33.16
N ASP A 185 -9.26 9.68 32.72
CA ASP A 185 -9.89 10.13 31.49
C ASP A 185 -9.13 9.62 30.25
N LEU A 186 -7.79 9.61 30.30
CA LEU A 186 -6.98 9.00 29.24
C LEU A 186 -7.24 7.50 29.08
N ARG A 187 -7.43 6.76 30.18
CA ARG A 187 -7.80 5.33 30.12
C ARG A 187 -9.13 5.12 29.42
N LYS A 188 -10.16 5.92 29.75
CA LYS A 188 -11.46 5.85 29.07
C LYS A 188 -11.30 6.10 27.55
N ALA A 189 -10.53 7.13 27.16
CA ALA A 189 -10.27 7.41 25.75
C ALA A 189 -9.58 6.21 25.05
N THR A 190 -8.62 5.57 25.74
CA THR A 190 -7.88 4.40 25.20
C THR A 190 -8.78 3.16 25.09
N GLU A 191 -9.65 2.91 26.08
CA GLU A 191 -10.60 1.80 26.05
C GLU A 191 -11.57 1.94 24.86
N LEU A 192 -12.00 3.15 24.53
CA LEU A 192 -12.85 3.43 23.37
C LEU A 192 -12.14 3.10 22.03
N ILE A 193 -10.82 3.28 21.91
CA ILE A 193 -10.08 2.85 20.73
C ILE A 193 -10.11 1.33 20.59
N ASN A 194 -9.79 0.62 21.67
CA ASN A 194 -9.73 -0.84 21.66
C ASN A 194 -11.07 -1.44 21.22
N VAL A 195 -12.17 -0.90 21.73
CA VAL A 195 -13.52 -1.32 21.33
C VAL A 195 -13.81 -0.96 19.87
N THR A 196 -13.39 0.22 19.39
CA THR A 196 -13.60 0.67 18.00
C THR A 196 -12.76 -0.16 17.02
N GLN A 197 -11.52 -0.49 17.37
CA GLN A 197 -10.65 -1.35 16.55
C GLN A 197 -11.13 -2.81 16.53
N GLN A 198 -11.63 -3.33 17.63
CA GLN A 198 -12.24 -4.67 17.70
C GLN A 198 -13.54 -4.76 16.89
N ASN A 199 -14.23 -3.63 16.67
CA ASN A 199 -15.46 -3.54 15.89
C ASN A 199 -15.21 -3.29 14.38
N GLN A 200 -13.96 -3.23 13.93
CA GLN A 200 -13.62 -3.12 12.50
C GLN A 200 -13.68 -4.48 11.80
N GLY A 201 -14.87 -4.85 11.44
CA GLY A 201 -15.26 -6.14 10.91
C GLY A 201 -15.72 -7.05 12.04
N PRO A 202 -16.72 -7.91 11.82
CA PRO A 202 -17.10 -8.90 12.81
C PRO A 202 -15.87 -9.74 13.13
N ALA A 203 -15.52 -9.86 14.41
CA ALA A 203 -14.57 -10.87 14.84
C ALA A 203 -15.12 -12.21 14.35
N PHE A 204 -14.44 -12.86 13.43
CA PHE A 204 -14.82 -14.16 12.87
C PHE A 204 -13.59 -15.02 12.61
N GLY A 205 -13.73 -16.29 12.93
CA GLY A 205 -12.81 -17.33 12.48
C GLY A 205 -13.05 -17.61 11.00
N VAL A 206 -12.00 -17.78 10.21
CA VAL A 206 -12.11 -18.03 8.78
C VAL A 206 -11.09 -19.05 8.30
N ALA A 207 -11.54 -19.94 7.42
CA ALA A 207 -10.71 -20.62 6.46
C ALA A 207 -11.14 -20.14 5.07
N THR A 208 -10.23 -19.56 4.31
CA THR A 208 -10.53 -18.95 3.00
C THR A 208 -9.51 -19.36 1.97
N ALA A 209 -9.99 -19.66 0.77
CA ALA A 209 -9.19 -19.96 -0.39
C ALA A 209 -9.66 -19.16 -1.60
N ARG A 210 -8.77 -18.96 -2.57
CA ARG A 210 -9.11 -18.40 -3.87
C ARG A 210 -9.42 -19.51 -4.83
N PHE A 211 -10.60 -19.49 -5.44
CA PHE A 211 -10.98 -20.49 -6.44
C PHE A 211 -10.52 -20.06 -7.84
N PRO A 212 -10.01 -21.00 -8.69
CA PRO A 212 -9.58 -20.69 -10.05
C PRO A 212 -10.72 -20.13 -10.90
N ILE A 213 -10.52 -18.93 -11.46
CA ILE A 213 -11.51 -18.24 -12.28
C ILE A 213 -11.82 -19.04 -13.54
N GLU A 214 -10.77 -19.53 -14.21
CA GLU A 214 -10.85 -20.30 -15.45
C GLU A 214 -11.67 -21.61 -15.30
N ALA A 215 -11.72 -22.14 -14.11
CA ALA A 215 -12.53 -23.33 -13.83
C ALA A 215 -14.02 -22.99 -13.68
N ALA A 216 -14.37 -21.84 -13.12
CA ALA A 216 -15.72 -21.51 -12.66
C ALA A 216 -16.43 -20.43 -13.48
N ALA A 217 -15.73 -19.59 -14.24
CA ALA A 217 -16.33 -18.49 -15.00
C ALA A 217 -17.44 -18.97 -15.96
N GLY A 218 -18.60 -18.33 -15.90
CA GLY A 218 -19.78 -18.69 -16.70
C GLY A 218 -20.53 -19.93 -16.25
N LYS A 219 -20.15 -20.54 -15.11
CA LYS A 219 -20.77 -21.76 -14.59
C LYS A 219 -21.60 -21.51 -13.33
N ARG A 220 -22.39 -22.51 -12.97
CA ARG A 220 -23.05 -22.57 -11.68
C ARG A 220 -22.21 -23.37 -10.69
N VAL A 221 -21.90 -22.79 -9.54
CA VAL A 221 -21.22 -23.49 -8.47
C VAL A 221 -22.23 -24.02 -7.46
N HIS A 222 -22.05 -25.28 -7.05
CA HIS A 222 -22.65 -25.86 -5.86
C HIS A 222 -21.51 -26.20 -4.90
N TYR A 223 -21.51 -25.57 -3.73
CA TYR A 223 -20.51 -25.73 -2.68
C TYR A 223 -21.18 -26.26 -1.42
N SER A 224 -20.69 -27.36 -0.89
CA SER A 224 -21.29 -28.00 0.30
C SER A 224 -20.23 -28.52 1.24
N GLY A 225 -20.64 -28.83 2.48
CA GLY A 225 -19.78 -29.39 3.52
C GLY A 225 -20.56 -29.65 4.79
N TYR A 226 -19.93 -30.36 5.72
CA TYR A 226 -20.51 -30.68 7.00
C TYR A 226 -20.06 -29.67 8.07
N ILE A 227 -21.02 -29.25 8.92
CA ILE A 227 -20.78 -28.35 10.04
C ILE A 227 -21.33 -28.98 11.30
N LYS A 228 -20.54 -28.93 12.39
CA LYS A 228 -20.93 -29.25 13.76
C LYS A 228 -20.66 -28.02 14.62
N THR A 229 -21.48 -27.75 15.63
CA THR A 229 -21.32 -26.60 16.50
C THR A 229 -21.45 -26.97 17.97
N LYS A 230 -20.82 -26.16 18.82
CA LYS A 230 -20.93 -26.24 20.26
C LYS A 230 -20.99 -24.85 20.88
N ASP A 231 -22.05 -24.61 21.63
CA ASP A 231 -22.26 -23.41 22.48
C ASP A 231 -22.22 -22.08 21.69
N ILE A 232 -22.69 -22.06 20.43
CA ILE A 232 -22.86 -20.83 19.64
C ILE A 232 -24.17 -20.16 20.08
N THR A 233 -24.10 -19.32 21.10
CA THR A 233 -25.28 -18.59 21.64
C THR A 233 -25.49 -17.27 20.88
N ARG A 234 -24.44 -16.74 20.27
CA ARG A 234 -24.44 -15.53 19.42
C ARG A 234 -23.64 -15.80 18.15
N GLY A 235 -24.10 -15.29 17.01
CA GLY A 235 -23.45 -15.52 15.72
C GLY A 235 -23.89 -16.82 15.06
N TRP A 236 -23.08 -17.34 14.15
CA TRP A 236 -23.31 -18.58 13.41
C TRP A 236 -22.01 -19.15 12.84
N ALA A 237 -22.05 -20.42 12.46
CA ALA A 237 -21.05 -21.07 11.63
C ALA A 237 -21.65 -21.36 10.24
N GLY A 238 -20.87 -21.14 9.17
CA GLY A 238 -21.35 -21.31 7.81
C GLY A 238 -20.23 -21.54 6.81
N LEU A 239 -20.62 -22.06 5.65
CA LEU A 239 -19.84 -21.99 4.43
C LEU A 239 -20.00 -20.60 3.83
N TRP A 240 -19.08 -20.18 2.97
CA TRP A 240 -19.23 -18.94 2.24
C TRP A 240 -18.58 -18.99 0.86
N TRP A 241 -19.19 -18.27 -0.08
CA TRP A 241 -18.72 -18.15 -1.45
C TRP A 241 -18.95 -16.72 -1.94
N ARG A 242 -17.93 -16.13 -2.56
CA ARG A 242 -17.99 -14.75 -3.07
C ARG A 242 -17.40 -14.68 -4.47
N VAL A 243 -18.11 -14.03 -5.36
CA VAL A 243 -17.75 -13.75 -6.75
C VAL A 243 -17.65 -12.25 -6.92
N ASP A 244 -16.50 -11.74 -7.30
CA ASP A 244 -16.28 -10.32 -7.58
C ASP A 244 -16.06 -10.09 -9.07
N GLY A 245 -16.57 -8.97 -9.57
CA GLY A 245 -16.33 -8.45 -10.92
C GLY A 245 -15.66 -7.08 -10.87
N LYS A 246 -15.46 -6.48 -12.05
CA LYS A 246 -14.79 -5.16 -12.18
C LYS A 246 -15.47 -4.05 -11.38
N MET A 247 -16.76 -4.13 -11.15
CA MET A 247 -17.60 -3.09 -10.51
C MET A 247 -18.01 -3.47 -9.07
N GLY A 248 -17.51 -4.56 -8.52
CA GLY A 248 -17.83 -5.03 -7.16
C GLY A 248 -18.32 -6.47 -7.09
N VAL A 249 -19.07 -6.78 -6.03
CA VAL A 249 -19.58 -8.14 -5.77
C VAL A 249 -20.68 -8.48 -6.76
N LEU A 250 -20.50 -9.60 -7.49
CA LEU A 250 -21.49 -10.13 -8.45
C LEU A 250 -22.40 -11.18 -7.81
N ALA A 251 -21.86 -12.01 -6.90
CA ALA A 251 -22.62 -12.97 -6.12
C ALA A 251 -21.94 -13.22 -4.78
N PHE A 252 -22.74 -13.41 -3.74
CA PHE A 252 -22.23 -13.66 -2.39
C PHE A 252 -23.25 -14.42 -1.55
N ASP A 253 -22.78 -15.44 -0.84
CA ASP A 253 -23.54 -16.14 0.17
C ASP A 253 -22.58 -16.54 1.30
N ASN A 254 -22.92 -16.20 2.54
CA ASN A 254 -22.19 -16.57 3.75
C ASN A 254 -23.04 -17.35 4.74
N MET A 255 -24.22 -17.77 4.33
CA MET A 255 -25.19 -18.50 5.15
C MET A 255 -25.67 -17.76 6.41
N GLU A 256 -25.59 -16.43 6.49
CA GLU A 256 -25.94 -15.65 7.67
C GLU A 256 -27.38 -15.91 8.16
N ASP A 257 -28.30 -16.10 7.24
CA ASP A 257 -29.73 -16.36 7.49
C ASP A 257 -30.02 -17.80 7.91
N ARG A 258 -29.15 -18.76 7.55
CA ARG A 258 -29.35 -20.20 7.76
C ARG A 258 -28.18 -20.97 8.37
N GLY A 259 -27.13 -20.23 8.83
CA GLY A 259 -25.95 -20.83 9.43
C GLY A 259 -26.23 -21.62 10.70
N ALA A 260 -25.34 -22.53 11.02
CA ALA A 260 -25.44 -23.39 12.21
C ALA A 260 -25.31 -22.56 13.49
N ARG A 261 -26.19 -22.78 14.45
CA ARG A 261 -26.27 -22.07 15.75
C ARG A 261 -26.50 -23.06 16.87
N GLY A 262 -26.21 -22.66 18.13
CA GLY A 262 -26.38 -23.50 19.31
C GLY A 262 -25.35 -24.63 19.39
N THR A 263 -25.79 -25.77 19.90
CA THR A 263 -25.02 -27.02 19.92
C THR A 263 -25.70 -28.03 18.98
N THR A 264 -25.06 -28.37 17.87
CA THR A 264 -25.59 -29.29 16.85
C THR A 264 -24.57 -30.35 16.51
N ASP A 265 -25.02 -31.54 16.17
CA ASP A 265 -24.18 -32.56 15.60
C ASP A 265 -23.97 -32.30 14.09
N TRP A 266 -23.11 -33.08 13.44
CA TRP A 266 -22.77 -32.95 12.04
C TRP A 266 -24.02 -32.88 11.14
N LYS A 267 -24.12 -31.80 10.38
CA LYS A 267 -25.17 -31.59 9.39
C LYS A 267 -24.57 -31.02 8.12
N ARG A 268 -25.03 -31.48 6.97
CA ARG A 268 -24.62 -30.95 5.67
C ARG A 268 -25.30 -29.63 5.38
N TYR A 269 -24.51 -28.66 4.92
CA TYR A 269 -24.94 -27.34 4.45
C TYR A 269 -24.44 -27.13 3.03
N GLU A 270 -25.13 -26.25 2.30
CA GLU A 270 -24.82 -26.01 0.89
C GLU A 270 -25.09 -24.57 0.45
N ILE A 271 -24.34 -24.13 -0.55
CA ILE A 271 -24.46 -22.85 -1.28
C ILE A 271 -24.58 -23.17 -2.75
N ASP A 272 -25.48 -22.48 -3.45
CA ASP A 272 -25.68 -22.64 -4.88
C ASP A 272 -25.74 -21.24 -5.53
N LEU A 273 -24.73 -20.88 -6.33
CA LEU A 273 -24.54 -19.55 -6.90
C LEU A 273 -24.15 -19.61 -8.38
N PRO A 274 -24.63 -18.67 -9.23
CA PRO A 274 -24.05 -18.46 -10.55
C PRO A 274 -22.70 -17.73 -10.44
N VAL A 275 -21.74 -18.12 -11.26
CA VAL A 275 -20.48 -17.41 -11.45
C VAL A 275 -20.55 -16.70 -12.81
N ALA A 276 -20.52 -15.37 -12.80
CA ALA A 276 -20.58 -14.59 -14.04
C ALA A 276 -19.34 -14.85 -14.91
N ALA A 277 -19.48 -14.75 -16.24
CA ALA A 277 -18.39 -14.99 -17.18
C ALA A 277 -17.28 -13.92 -17.08
N ASP A 278 -17.60 -12.70 -16.62
CA ASP A 278 -16.68 -11.57 -16.44
C ASP A 278 -16.16 -11.44 -15.00
N VAL A 279 -16.23 -12.53 -14.23
CA VAL A 279 -15.67 -12.61 -12.87
C VAL A 279 -14.18 -12.28 -12.87
N THR A 280 -13.75 -11.53 -11.85
CA THR A 280 -12.33 -11.13 -11.68
C THR A 280 -11.68 -11.75 -10.45
N ASN A 281 -12.49 -12.24 -9.48
CA ASN A 281 -11.99 -12.89 -8.29
C ASN A 281 -13.08 -13.80 -7.69
N ILE A 282 -12.68 -14.96 -7.16
CA ILE A 282 -13.55 -15.88 -6.44
C ILE A 282 -12.86 -16.26 -5.14
N ASN A 283 -13.55 -16.06 -4.02
CA ASN A 283 -13.11 -16.55 -2.72
C ASN A 283 -14.19 -17.45 -2.12
N PHE A 284 -13.76 -18.50 -1.40
CA PHE A 284 -14.67 -19.42 -0.74
C PHE A 284 -14.05 -20.00 0.54
N GLY A 285 -14.87 -20.67 1.32
CA GLY A 285 -14.38 -21.39 2.51
C GLY A 285 -15.42 -21.55 3.61
N ALA A 286 -14.93 -21.55 4.84
CA ALA A 286 -15.73 -21.68 6.06
C ALA A 286 -15.53 -20.48 6.97
N LEU A 287 -16.56 -20.12 7.75
CA LEU A 287 -16.50 -19.02 8.72
C LEU A 287 -17.27 -19.38 9.99
N HIS A 288 -16.82 -18.78 11.10
CA HIS A 288 -17.51 -18.84 12.37
C HIS A 288 -17.54 -17.45 13.01
N THR A 289 -18.72 -16.97 13.37
CA THR A 289 -18.95 -15.68 14.03
C THR A 289 -19.54 -15.88 15.42
N GLY A 290 -19.26 -14.95 16.35
CA GLY A 290 -19.79 -14.96 17.71
C GLY A 290 -19.02 -15.87 18.66
N ASP A 291 -19.72 -16.53 19.59
CA ASP A 291 -19.13 -17.37 20.64
C ASP A 291 -19.14 -18.87 20.28
N GLY A 292 -18.55 -19.69 21.18
CA GLY A 292 -18.54 -21.14 21.04
C GLY A 292 -17.49 -21.67 20.07
N SER A 293 -17.76 -22.86 19.50
CA SER A 293 -16.88 -23.57 18.57
C SER A 293 -17.65 -24.15 17.41
N ALA A 294 -17.01 -24.20 16.24
CA ALA A 294 -17.53 -24.82 15.04
C ALA A 294 -16.48 -25.76 14.44
N TRP A 295 -16.93 -26.90 13.91
CA TRP A 295 -16.12 -27.85 13.16
C TRP A 295 -16.63 -27.93 11.72
N PHE A 296 -15.72 -28.03 10.77
CA PHE A 296 -15.99 -28.10 9.34
C PHE A 296 -15.25 -29.30 8.75
N ASP A 297 -15.94 -30.06 7.88
CA ASP A 297 -15.39 -31.27 7.30
C ASP A 297 -16.06 -31.63 5.98
N GLY A 298 -15.39 -32.42 5.13
CA GLY A 298 -15.95 -32.97 3.92
C GLY A 298 -16.49 -31.91 2.98
N LEU A 299 -15.70 -30.87 2.68
CA LEU A 299 -16.08 -29.82 1.74
C LEU A 299 -16.08 -30.36 0.30
N GLU A 300 -17.08 -29.98 -0.49
CA GLU A 300 -17.21 -30.40 -1.87
C GLU A 300 -17.58 -29.24 -2.77
N VAL A 301 -16.96 -29.17 -3.94
CA VAL A 301 -17.30 -28.19 -4.99
C VAL A 301 -17.71 -28.93 -6.26
N THR A 302 -18.86 -28.59 -6.82
CA THR A 302 -19.27 -29.00 -8.15
C THR A 302 -19.54 -27.79 -9.03
N LEU A 303 -19.23 -27.93 -10.32
CA LEU A 303 -19.44 -26.92 -11.34
C LEU A 303 -20.37 -27.50 -12.41
N ASP A 304 -21.54 -26.88 -12.65
CA ASP A 304 -22.58 -27.39 -13.53
C ASP A 304 -22.93 -28.88 -13.25
N GLY A 305 -23.00 -29.23 -11.96
CA GLY A 305 -23.31 -30.56 -11.48
C GLY A 305 -22.18 -31.60 -11.61
N LYS A 306 -20.97 -31.19 -12.01
CA LYS A 306 -19.80 -32.08 -12.09
C LYS A 306 -18.83 -31.76 -10.97
N PRO A 307 -18.30 -32.76 -10.23
CA PRO A 307 -17.29 -32.54 -9.21
C PRO A 307 -16.08 -31.75 -9.77
N TYR A 308 -15.55 -30.82 -8.98
CA TYR A 308 -14.30 -30.13 -9.32
C TYR A 308 -13.15 -31.14 -9.30
N PRO A 309 -12.41 -31.31 -10.40
CA PRO A 309 -11.50 -32.44 -10.54
C PRO A 309 -10.17 -32.26 -9.80
N ASP A 310 -9.75 -30.99 -9.58
CA ASP A 310 -8.42 -30.71 -9.05
C ASP A 310 -8.46 -30.53 -7.53
N LYS A 311 -8.63 -31.63 -6.82
CA LYS A 311 -8.61 -31.69 -5.36
C LYS A 311 -7.23 -31.40 -4.76
N ALA A 312 -6.15 -31.45 -5.56
CA ALA A 312 -4.79 -31.23 -5.07
C ALA A 312 -4.53 -29.76 -4.69
N ASN A 313 -5.35 -28.81 -5.19
CA ASN A 313 -5.21 -27.40 -4.87
C ASN A 313 -5.79 -27.02 -3.49
N PHE A 314 -6.67 -27.84 -2.94
CA PHE A 314 -7.37 -27.55 -1.69
C PHE A 314 -7.51 -28.81 -0.85
N ASP A 315 -7.19 -28.71 0.44
CA ASP A 315 -7.46 -29.74 1.44
C ASP A 315 -8.94 -29.63 1.90
N LEU A 316 -9.86 -30.08 1.04
CA LEU A 316 -11.31 -29.95 1.26
C LEU A 316 -11.85 -30.86 2.37
N ASP A 317 -11.13 -31.92 2.71
CA ASP A 317 -11.45 -32.87 3.77
C ASP A 317 -10.60 -32.68 5.04
N PHE A 318 -9.69 -31.68 5.01
CA PHE A 318 -8.79 -31.29 6.11
C PHE A 318 -7.91 -32.43 6.66
N GLU A 319 -7.58 -33.42 5.84
CA GLU A 319 -6.78 -34.58 6.24
C GLU A 319 -5.26 -34.35 6.19
N SER A 320 -4.80 -33.24 5.62
CA SER A 320 -3.38 -32.86 5.60
C SER A 320 -2.93 -32.31 6.98
N SER A 321 -1.63 -32.29 7.21
CA SER A 321 -1.06 -31.72 8.44
C SER A 321 -1.30 -30.22 8.62
N THR A 322 -1.62 -29.53 7.53
CA THR A 322 -2.06 -28.12 7.48
C THR A 322 -3.14 -28.00 6.42
N PRO A 323 -4.16 -27.12 6.57
CA PRO A 323 -5.22 -26.95 5.58
C PRO A 323 -4.67 -26.37 4.27
N ALA A 324 -4.13 -27.22 3.39
CA ALA A 324 -3.49 -26.82 2.14
C ALA A 324 -4.47 -26.01 1.26
N GLY A 325 -4.00 -24.91 0.67
CA GLY A 325 -4.81 -24.02 -0.15
C GLY A 325 -5.67 -23.02 0.62
N PHE A 326 -5.84 -23.18 1.94
CA PHE A 326 -6.61 -22.27 2.78
C PHE A 326 -5.70 -21.38 3.62
N TYR A 327 -6.02 -20.10 3.64
CA TYR A 327 -5.61 -19.21 4.73
C TYR A 327 -6.56 -19.42 5.91
N THR A 328 -6.02 -19.64 7.09
CA THR A 328 -6.77 -19.80 8.33
C THR A 328 -6.43 -18.69 9.32
N GLY A 329 -7.41 -18.15 10.03
CA GLY A 329 -7.20 -17.10 11.01
C GLY A 329 -8.51 -16.49 11.50
N GLY A 330 -8.41 -15.32 12.12
CA GLY A 330 -9.55 -14.55 12.63
C GLY A 330 -9.21 -13.83 13.93
N ASN A 331 -9.75 -12.61 14.09
CA ASN A 331 -9.55 -11.85 15.32
C ASN A 331 -10.42 -12.43 16.43
N GLY A 332 -9.79 -12.87 17.53
CA GLY A 332 -10.47 -13.53 18.66
C GLY A 332 -10.81 -15.00 18.41
N TYR A 333 -10.28 -15.62 17.36
CA TYR A 333 -10.51 -17.04 17.04
C TYR A 333 -9.20 -17.82 16.93
N GLN A 334 -9.24 -19.03 17.45
CA GLN A 334 -8.23 -20.05 17.18
C GLN A 334 -8.77 -21.01 16.13
N VAL A 335 -8.00 -21.22 15.06
CA VAL A 335 -8.33 -22.15 13.97
C VAL A 335 -7.29 -23.26 13.97
N THR A 336 -7.73 -24.50 14.19
CA THR A 336 -6.86 -25.67 14.36
C THR A 336 -7.48 -26.90 13.70
N LEU A 337 -6.67 -27.94 13.49
CA LEU A 337 -7.17 -29.26 13.13
C LEU A 337 -7.49 -30.05 14.41
N ASP A 338 -8.67 -30.64 14.46
CA ASP A 338 -9.16 -31.43 15.59
C ASP A 338 -9.30 -32.90 15.20
N LYS A 339 -8.55 -33.76 15.91
CA LYS A 339 -8.56 -35.23 15.73
C LYS A 339 -9.61 -35.93 16.63
N SER A 340 -10.28 -35.19 17.48
CA SER A 340 -11.26 -35.75 18.41
C SER A 340 -12.70 -35.69 17.90
N SER A 341 -12.98 -34.84 16.92
CA SER A 341 -14.30 -34.67 16.31
C SER A 341 -14.17 -34.45 14.82
N PHE A 342 -14.62 -35.40 14.03
CA PHE A 342 -14.61 -35.36 12.56
C PHE A 342 -15.84 -36.09 12.02
N GLN A 343 -16.26 -35.75 10.81
CA GLN A 343 -17.39 -36.38 10.14
C GLN A 343 -16.91 -37.57 9.30
N SER A 344 -15.75 -37.42 8.67
CA SER A 344 -15.09 -38.45 7.87
C SER A 344 -13.57 -38.38 8.08
N GLY A 345 -12.82 -39.39 7.67
CA GLY A 345 -11.38 -39.41 7.80
C GLY A 345 -10.86 -39.52 9.24
N SER A 346 -9.93 -38.64 9.64
CA SER A 346 -9.22 -38.72 10.91
C SER A 346 -9.16 -37.37 11.67
N GLN A 347 -9.59 -36.28 11.06
CA GLN A 347 -9.61 -34.94 11.67
C GLN A 347 -10.54 -33.99 10.90
N SER A 348 -10.86 -32.85 11.51
CA SER A 348 -11.63 -31.77 10.90
C SER A 348 -11.05 -30.40 11.21
N LEU A 349 -11.48 -29.35 10.52
CA LEU A 349 -11.11 -27.97 10.84
C LEU A 349 -12.00 -27.46 11.99
N MET A 350 -11.39 -27.07 13.11
CA MET A 350 -12.08 -26.44 14.25
C MET A 350 -11.78 -24.94 14.33
N MET A 351 -12.81 -24.14 14.51
CA MET A 351 -12.73 -22.71 14.82
C MET A 351 -13.36 -22.47 16.18
N THR A 352 -12.57 -21.98 17.13
CA THR A 352 -13.05 -21.68 18.50
C THR A 352 -12.84 -20.21 18.80
N HIS A 353 -13.86 -19.56 19.33
CA HIS A 353 -13.72 -18.22 19.89
C HIS A 353 -12.93 -18.30 21.20
N VAL A 354 -11.76 -17.63 21.25
CA VAL A 354 -10.82 -17.66 22.39
C VAL A 354 -10.75 -16.32 23.14
N GLY A 355 -11.38 -15.29 22.61
CA GLY A 355 -11.52 -14.01 23.30
C GLY A 355 -12.74 -14.03 24.25
N THR A 356 -12.75 -13.18 25.28
CA THR A 356 -13.99 -12.78 25.89
C THR A 356 -14.88 -12.21 24.79
N PRO A 357 -16.16 -12.62 24.68
CA PRO A 357 -17.07 -11.97 23.76
C PRO A 357 -16.99 -10.47 24.07
N ALA A 358 -16.36 -9.71 23.18
CA ALA A 358 -16.55 -8.28 23.22
C ALA A 358 -18.06 -8.09 23.26
N ASP A 359 -18.54 -7.39 24.25
CA ASP A 359 -19.97 -7.16 24.41
C ASP A 359 -20.47 -6.52 23.11
N ALA A 360 -20.92 -7.36 22.16
CA ALA A 360 -21.35 -6.93 20.84
C ALA A 360 -22.58 -6.00 20.92
N SER A 361 -23.07 -5.77 22.13
CA SER A 361 -24.15 -4.85 22.46
C SER A 361 -23.70 -3.37 22.54
N LYS A 362 -22.40 -3.07 22.69
CA LYS A 362 -21.88 -1.70 22.57
C LYS A 362 -21.13 -1.55 21.27
N LYS A 363 -21.86 -1.25 20.18
CA LYS A 363 -21.26 -0.49 19.08
C LYS A 363 -20.87 0.86 19.69
N VAL A 364 -19.61 1.04 20.04
CA VAL A 364 -19.10 2.38 20.35
C VAL A 364 -19.18 3.16 19.05
N ASP A 365 -19.97 4.21 19.03
CA ASP A 365 -19.99 5.16 17.92
C ASP A 365 -18.55 5.71 17.79
N PRO A 366 -17.88 5.60 16.65
CA PRO A 366 -16.56 6.21 16.44
C PRO A 366 -16.50 7.66 16.91
N LYS A 367 -17.62 8.37 16.89
CA LYS A 367 -17.75 9.75 17.39
C LYS A 367 -17.44 9.88 18.89
N GLU A 368 -17.74 8.86 19.68
CA GLU A 368 -17.40 8.88 21.14
C GLU A 368 -15.88 8.83 21.31
N SER A 369 -15.20 7.93 20.59
CA SER A 369 -13.75 7.84 20.60
C SER A 369 -13.09 9.11 20.08
N ILE A 370 -13.57 9.66 18.97
CA ILE A 370 -13.11 10.93 18.40
C ILE A 370 -13.27 12.07 19.40
N THR A 371 -14.42 12.15 20.07
CA THR A 371 -14.72 13.19 21.09
C THR A 371 -13.79 13.06 22.29
N ALA A 372 -13.56 11.85 22.78
CA ALA A 372 -12.67 11.59 23.90
C ALA A 372 -11.22 12.01 23.57
N TRP A 373 -10.70 11.63 22.40
CA TRP A 373 -9.33 11.98 22.00
C TRP A 373 -9.16 13.48 21.64
N ARG A 374 -10.20 14.16 21.17
CA ARG A 374 -10.23 15.62 21.09
C ARG A 374 -10.17 16.25 22.50
N GLY A 375 -10.84 15.65 23.47
CA GLY A 375 -10.74 16.06 24.87
C GLY A 375 -9.31 15.95 25.42
N VAL A 376 -8.55 14.90 25.04
CA VAL A 376 -7.13 14.76 25.41
C VAL A 376 -6.30 15.91 24.83
N ILE A 377 -6.50 16.30 23.55
CA ILE A 377 -5.83 17.46 22.97
C ILE A 377 -6.17 18.71 23.78
N GLY A 378 -7.47 18.98 24.04
CA GLY A 378 -7.90 20.15 24.79
C GLY A 378 -7.24 20.24 26.15
N HIS A 379 -7.25 19.14 26.93
CA HIS A 379 -6.61 19.09 28.24
C HIS A 379 -5.10 19.41 28.20
N LEU A 380 -4.36 18.83 27.25
CA LEU A 380 -2.93 19.08 27.11
C LEU A 380 -2.63 20.55 26.71
N GLU A 381 -3.45 21.12 25.81
CA GLU A 381 -3.32 22.52 25.39
C GLU A 381 -3.66 23.49 26.53
N ASP A 382 -4.75 23.28 27.27
CA ASP A 382 -5.16 24.11 28.40
C ASP A 382 -4.15 24.04 29.56
N SER A 383 -3.46 22.91 29.71
CA SER A 383 -2.47 22.66 30.75
C SER A 383 -1.05 23.15 30.41
N ARG A 384 -0.81 23.82 29.25
CA ARG A 384 0.52 24.24 28.79
C ARG A 384 1.28 25.04 29.85
N ASN A 385 0.62 26.00 30.50
CA ASN A 385 1.24 26.82 31.54
C ASN A 385 1.64 26.00 32.78
N SER A 386 0.80 25.06 33.18
CA SER A 386 1.09 24.14 34.30
C SER A 386 2.30 23.26 33.98
N TYR A 387 2.38 22.72 32.76
CA TYR A 387 3.52 21.90 32.33
C TYR A 387 4.81 22.70 32.23
N ALA A 388 4.74 23.96 31.72
CA ALA A 388 5.89 24.87 31.69
C ALA A 388 6.42 25.17 33.11
N GLN A 389 5.54 25.36 34.10
CA GLN A 389 5.93 25.55 35.51
C GLN A 389 6.61 24.28 36.10
N LYS A 390 6.29 23.10 35.61
CA LYS A 390 6.97 21.83 35.94
C LYS A 390 8.30 21.63 35.20
N GLY A 391 8.71 22.57 34.36
CA GLY A 391 9.97 22.53 33.58
C GLY A 391 9.87 21.70 32.29
N ILE A 392 8.66 21.37 31.83
CA ILE A 392 8.45 20.64 30.58
C ILE A 392 8.63 21.60 29.41
N ALA A 393 9.51 21.26 28.48
CA ALA A 393 9.76 22.07 27.29
C ALA A 393 8.55 22.11 26.36
N ALA A 394 8.22 23.27 25.79
CA ALA A 394 7.12 23.42 24.85
C ALA A 394 7.18 22.41 23.68
N ARG A 395 8.38 22.16 23.15
CA ARG A 395 8.60 21.18 22.07
C ARG A 395 8.26 19.74 22.48
N GLU A 396 8.51 19.37 23.74
CA GLU A 396 8.14 18.05 24.26
C GLU A 396 6.61 17.90 24.31
N LEU A 397 5.92 18.92 24.82
CA LEU A 397 4.47 18.94 24.86
C LEU A 397 3.85 18.95 23.46
N ASP A 398 4.41 19.73 22.53
CA ASP A 398 3.97 19.76 21.13
C ASP A 398 4.10 18.39 20.46
N TRP A 399 5.16 17.66 20.78
CA TRP A 399 5.33 16.29 20.31
C TRP A 399 4.28 15.33 20.88
N VAL A 400 3.96 15.45 22.17
CA VAL A 400 2.90 14.64 22.79
C VAL A 400 1.54 14.94 22.17
N ILE A 401 1.21 16.23 21.98
CA ILE A 401 -0.03 16.65 21.33
C ILE A 401 -0.10 16.13 19.88
N GLN A 402 1.03 16.14 19.15
CA GLN A 402 1.07 15.56 17.82
C GLN A 402 0.81 14.05 17.83
N ASN A 403 1.29 13.33 18.84
CA ASN A 403 0.97 11.90 18.99
C ASN A 403 -0.52 11.67 19.29
N VAL A 404 -1.17 12.55 20.07
CA VAL A 404 -2.64 12.52 20.22
C VAL A 404 -3.33 12.74 18.89
N ARG A 405 -2.84 13.66 18.03
CA ARG A 405 -3.39 13.88 16.68
C ARG A 405 -3.21 12.66 15.78
N VAL A 406 -2.07 11.96 15.84
CA VAL A 406 -1.83 10.71 15.11
C VAL A 406 -2.86 9.63 15.51
N VAL A 407 -3.11 9.47 16.83
CA VAL A 407 -4.17 8.56 17.30
C VAL A 407 -5.54 8.97 16.75
N LEU A 408 -5.88 10.26 16.85
CA LEU A 408 -7.15 10.78 16.36
C LEU A 408 -7.32 10.60 14.84
N GLN A 409 -6.28 10.88 14.06
CA GLN A 409 -6.28 10.67 12.60
C GLN A 409 -6.49 9.20 12.24
N CYS A 410 -5.85 8.27 12.96
CA CYS A 410 -6.06 6.84 12.78
C CYS A 410 -7.53 6.44 13.03
N ILE A 411 -8.14 6.92 14.11
CA ILE A 411 -9.54 6.64 14.44
C ILE A 411 -10.46 7.21 13.33
N GLN A 412 -10.24 8.45 12.90
CA GLN A 412 -11.03 9.13 11.88
C GLN A 412 -10.90 8.47 10.50
N MET A 413 -9.69 8.04 10.13
CA MET A 413 -9.45 7.28 8.90
C MET A 413 -10.26 5.98 8.90
N ASN A 414 -10.21 5.26 10.00
CA ASN A 414 -10.91 4.00 10.16
C ASN A 414 -12.44 4.18 10.20
N ALA A 415 -12.91 5.33 10.64
CA ALA A 415 -14.32 5.73 10.59
C ALA A 415 -14.76 6.29 9.22
N ASN A 416 -13.87 6.35 8.23
CA ASN A 416 -14.06 7.00 6.93
C ASN A 416 -14.43 8.50 7.02
N GLU A 417 -14.06 9.18 8.11
CA GLU A 417 -14.30 10.62 8.29
C GLU A 417 -13.22 11.48 7.62
N VAL A 418 -11.98 10.96 7.54
CA VAL A 418 -10.82 11.66 6.95
C VAL A 418 -10.06 10.71 6.04
N GLN A 419 -9.61 11.22 4.89
CA GLN A 419 -8.72 10.46 4.00
C GLN A 419 -7.31 10.40 4.57
N ARG A 420 -6.65 9.23 4.51
CA ARG A 420 -5.27 9.02 4.96
C ARG A 420 -4.29 10.04 4.38
N ASP A 421 -4.39 10.30 3.10
CA ASP A 421 -3.52 11.22 2.37
C ASP A 421 -3.60 12.67 2.89
N VAL A 422 -4.80 13.12 3.26
CA VAL A 422 -4.99 14.44 3.87
C VAL A 422 -4.32 14.50 5.25
N SER A 423 -4.43 13.45 6.04
CA SER A 423 -3.76 13.34 7.34
C SER A 423 -2.23 13.32 7.20
N MET A 424 -1.70 12.58 6.21
CA MET A 424 -0.26 12.59 5.89
C MET A 424 0.23 14.01 5.53
N ALA A 425 -0.51 14.74 4.70
CA ALA A 425 -0.17 16.12 4.35
C ALA A 425 -0.19 17.07 5.57
N GLN A 426 -1.14 16.89 6.48
CA GLN A 426 -1.20 17.64 7.75
C GLN A 426 0.01 17.34 8.65
N ASN A 427 0.45 16.10 8.73
CA ASN A 427 1.62 15.69 9.49
C ASN A 427 2.90 16.28 8.90
N ILE A 428 3.05 16.31 7.57
CA ILE A 428 4.17 16.98 6.90
C ILE A 428 4.14 18.49 7.18
N LYS A 429 2.97 19.11 7.12
CA LYS A 429 2.83 20.53 7.49
C LYS A 429 3.27 20.77 8.92
N TRP A 430 2.85 19.93 9.87
CA TRP A 430 3.27 20.02 11.27
C TRP A 430 4.80 19.93 11.42
N ILE A 431 5.46 19.00 10.72
CA ILE A 431 6.93 18.87 10.71
C ILE A 431 7.57 20.19 10.24
N LEU A 432 7.06 20.78 9.15
CA LEU A 432 7.60 22.01 8.59
C LEU A 432 7.31 23.26 9.45
N ASP A 433 6.16 23.31 10.12
CA ASP A 433 5.82 24.41 11.06
C ASP A 433 6.75 24.40 12.28
N HIS A 434 7.19 23.22 12.75
CA HIS A 434 8.15 23.07 13.85
C HIS A 434 9.61 23.14 13.41
N ASN A 435 9.85 23.28 12.10
CA ASN A 435 11.17 23.48 11.49
C ASN A 435 11.08 24.54 10.37
N PRO A 436 10.85 25.82 10.70
CA PRO A 436 10.44 26.84 9.73
C PRO A 436 11.44 27.09 8.59
N ASN A 437 12.74 26.87 8.83
CA ASN A 437 13.80 27.06 7.83
C ASN A 437 14.21 25.75 7.14
N ALA A 438 13.56 24.64 7.45
CA ALA A 438 13.91 23.35 6.87
C ALA A 438 13.39 23.19 5.45
N LYS A 439 14.18 22.51 4.64
CA LYS A 439 13.77 21.88 3.39
C LYS A 439 13.60 20.37 3.62
N ILE A 440 12.55 19.79 3.07
CA ILE A 440 12.17 18.40 3.31
C ILE A 440 12.14 17.58 2.02
N VAL A 441 12.71 16.38 2.09
CA VAL A 441 12.56 15.32 1.08
C VAL A 441 11.50 14.34 1.57
N LEU A 442 10.50 14.07 0.76
CA LEU A 442 9.43 13.11 1.03
C LEU A 442 9.63 11.86 0.19
N TRP A 443 9.41 10.71 0.79
CA TRP A 443 9.36 9.42 0.11
C TRP A 443 8.01 8.75 0.34
N ALA A 444 7.23 8.55 -0.72
CA ALA A 444 6.01 7.78 -0.70
C ALA A 444 5.76 7.12 -2.07
N HIS A 445 4.72 6.29 -2.16
CA HIS A 445 4.26 5.75 -3.43
C HIS A 445 3.83 6.86 -4.41
N ASN A 446 3.94 6.62 -5.72
CA ASN A 446 3.50 7.55 -6.77
C ASN A 446 2.07 8.06 -6.54
N GLY A 447 1.15 7.17 -6.14
CA GLY A 447 -0.23 7.52 -5.86
C GLY A 447 -0.40 8.55 -4.75
N HIS A 448 0.48 8.57 -3.76
CA HIS A 448 0.44 9.53 -2.66
C HIS A 448 1.11 10.86 -2.99
N VAL A 449 2.21 10.85 -3.74
CA VAL A 449 2.92 12.10 -4.09
C VAL A 449 2.29 12.84 -5.27
N ALA A 450 1.43 12.22 -6.06
CA ALA A 450 0.77 12.82 -7.22
C ALA A 450 0.07 14.15 -6.85
N LYS A 451 0.14 15.15 -7.74
CA LYS A 451 -0.46 16.49 -7.55
C LYS A 451 -1.96 16.53 -7.82
N ASP A 452 -2.49 15.54 -8.46
CA ASP A 452 -3.90 15.40 -8.86
C ASP A 452 -4.63 14.36 -8.00
N PHE A 453 -5.91 14.20 -8.27
CA PHE A 453 -6.71 13.15 -7.65
C PHE A 453 -6.41 11.80 -8.32
N VAL A 454 -6.14 10.79 -7.52
CA VAL A 454 -5.98 9.41 -7.98
C VAL A 454 -7.20 8.60 -7.56
N TRP A 455 -7.86 7.95 -8.52
CA TRP A 455 -9.11 7.19 -8.29
C TRP A 455 -10.23 8.00 -7.58
N GLY A 456 -10.28 9.33 -7.82
CA GLY A 456 -11.26 10.22 -7.18
C GLY A 456 -10.94 10.62 -5.74
N TYR A 457 -9.82 10.20 -5.19
CA TYR A 457 -9.36 10.58 -3.85
C TYR A 457 -8.34 11.72 -3.92
N LYS A 458 -8.43 12.64 -2.96
CA LYS A 458 -7.45 13.70 -2.78
C LYS A 458 -6.14 13.11 -2.25
N THR A 459 -5.07 13.24 -3.03
CA THR A 459 -3.76 12.72 -2.67
C THR A 459 -3.05 13.63 -1.67
N MET A 460 -2.05 13.08 -0.98
CA MET A 460 -1.12 13.85 -0.15
C MET A 460 -0.44 14.95 -0.97
N GLY A 461 0.03 14.63 -2.18
CA GLY A 461 0.66 15.58 -3.09
C GLY A 461 -0.27 16.71 -3.51
N SER A 462 -1.55 16.42 -3.81
CA SER A 462 -2.57 17.43 -4.10
C SER A 462 -2.79 18.37 -2.90
N ALA A 463 -2.94 17.81 -1.69
CA ALA A 463 -3.11 18.60 -0.47
C ALA A 463 -1.88 19.48 -0.17
N LEU A 464 -0.67 18.94 -0.35
CA LEU A 464 0.57 19.70 -0.18
C LEU A 464 0.73 20.79 -1.24
N ARG A 465 0.34 20.53 -2.49
CA ARG A 465 0.37 21.53 -3.58
C ARG A 465 -0.55 22.72 -3.27
N GLU A 466 -1.72 22.46 -2.70
CA GLU A 466 -2.62 23.54 -2.25
C GLU A 466 -1.98 24.39 -1.13
N MET A 467 -1.25 23.76 -0.18
CA MET A 467 -0.64 24.45 0.96
C MET A 467 0.64 25.21 0.59
N PHE A 468 1.47 24.66 -0.31
CA PHE A 468 2.84 25.12 -0.55
C PHE A 468 3.09 25.63 -1.98
N GLY A 469 2.15 25.43 -2.91
CA GLY A 469 2.23 25.91 -4.30
C GLY A 469 3.53 25.48 -4.99
N GLU A 470 4.21 26.44 -5.59
CA GLU A 470 5.47 26.25 -6.34
C GLU A 470 6.69 25.94 -5.44
N GLN A 471 6.54 25.96 -4.11
CA GLN A 471 7.58 25.55 -3.18
C GLN A 471 7.74 24.00 -3.12
N MET A 472 6.96 23.27 -3.89
CA MET A 472 6.99 21.81 -3.98
C MET A 472 7.34 21.37 -5.40
N VAL A 473 8.26 20.42 -5.51
CA VAL A 473 8.57 19.70 -6.77
C VAL A 473 8.35 18.21 -6.57
N VAL A 474 7.56 17.60 -7.46
CA VAL A 474 7.16 16.21 -7.38
C VAL A 474 7.83 15.39 -8.47
N PHE A 475 8.59 14.37 -8.07
CA PHE A 475 9.21 13.38 -8.91
C PHE A 475 8.38 12.09 -8.88
N GLY A 476 7.75 11.73 -9.99
CA GLY A 476 7.19 10.40 -10.21
C GLY A 476 8.27 9.43 -10.67
N PHE A 477 8.08 8.14 -10.41
CA PHE A 477 9.01 7.09 -10.82
C PHE A 477 8.31 6.10 -11.76
N ALA A 478 9.03 5.67 -12.79
CA ALA A 478 8.58 4.70 -13.78
C ALA A 478 9.68 3.69 -14.09
N PHE A 479 9.32 2.49 -14.53
CA PHE A 479 10.28 1.46 -14.98
C PHE A 479 9.70 0.63 -16.13
N ASN A 480 10.58 0.09 -16.98
CA ASN A 480 10.15 -0.71 -18.12
C ASN A 480 9.94 -2.17 -17.75
N GLN A 481 10.91 -2.81 -17.12
CA GLN A 481 10.93 -4.25 -16.85
C GLN A 481 11.79 -4.58 -15.63
N GLY A 482 11.71 -5.81 -15.18
CA GLY A 482 12.60 -6.32 -14.12
C GLY A 482 11.86 -6.84 -12.91
N SER A 483 12.56 -6.91 -11.77
CA SER A 483 12.04 -7.53 -10.56
C SER A 483 11.78 -6.49 -9.46
N PHE A 484 10.88 -6.85 -8.56
CA PHE A 484 10.55 -6.10 -7.35
C PHE A 484 9.98 -7.05 -6.30
N GLN A 485 9.95 -6.62 -5.03
CA GLN A 485 9.24 -7.33 -3.96
C GLN A 485 7.82 -6.80 -3.81
N ALA A 486 6.89 -7.70 -3.53
CA ALA A 486 5.52 -7.38 -3.12
C ALA A 486 4.92 -8.53 -2.31
N ILE A 487 3.82 -8.27 -1.62
CA ILE A 487 3.06 -9.30 -0.93
C ILE A 487 2.17 -10.02 -1.95
N GLU A 488 2.33 -11.34 -2.08
CA GLU A 488 1.35 -12.19 -2.73
C GLU A 488 0.32 -12.64 -1.71
N ARG A 489 -0.96 -12.43 -2.02
CA ARG A 489 -2.05 -12.77 -1.09
C ARG A 489 -2.00 -14.26 -0.72
N GLY A 490 -1.96 -14.55 0.57
CA GLY A 490 -1.87 -15.93 1.10
C GLY A 490 -0.47 -16.58 1.05
N LYS A 491 0.53 -15.91 0.42
CA LYS A 491 1.89 -16.48 0.28
C LYS A 491 2.99 -15.58 0.86
N GLY A 492 2.63 -14.37 1.33
CA GLY A 492 3.56 -13.42 1.95
C GLY A 492 4.45 -12.67 0.97
N LEU A 493 5.55 -12.12 1.47
CA LEU A 493 6.50 -11.30 0.70
C LEU A 493 7.31 -12.17 -0.27
N ARG A 494 7.32 -11.78 -1.55
CA ARG A 494 8.01 -12.52 -2.63
C ARG A 494 8.60 -11.56 -3.67
N ASP A 495 9.57 -12.08 -4.42
CA ASP A 495 10.10 -11.42 -5.60
C ASP A 495 9.24 -11.76 -6.82
N PHE A 496 8.90 -10.74 -7.58
CA PHE A 496 8.19 -10.85 -8.86
C PHE A 496 9.04 -10.29 -9.98
N THR A 497 8.79 -10.75 -11.20
CA THR A 497 9.44 -10.24 -12.40
C THR A 497 8.37 -9.92 -13.44
N VAL A 498 8.47 -8.74 -14.05
CA VAL A 498 7.61 -8.30 -15.15
C VAL A 498 8.41 -8.15 -16.43
N SER A 499 7.77 -8.52 -17.54
CA SER A 499 8.29 -8.33 -18.90
C SER A 499 8.33 -6.84 -19.29
N PRO A 500 8.98 -6.46 -20.41
CA PRO A 500 8.92 -5.10 -20.91
C PRO A 500 7.48 -4.58 -20.98
N ALA A 501 7.32 -3.31 -20.65
CA ALA A 501 6.02 -2.65 -20.67
C ALA A 501 5.38 -2.74 -22.06
N PRO A 502 4.04 -2.86 -22.16
CA PRO A 502 3.36 -3.00 -23.44
C PRO A 502 3.55 -1.74 -24.31
N ALA A 503 3.66 -1.95 -25.63
CA ALA A 503 3.78 -0.86 -26.58
C ALA A 503 2.64 0.17 -26.41
N GLY A 504 2.93 1.46 -26.56
CA GLY A 504 2.01 2.57 -26.36
C GLY A 504 1.81 2.97 -24.88
N SER A 505 2.46 2.27 -23.94
CA SER A 505 2.52 2.71 -22.55
C SER A 505 3.56 3.82 -22.36
N LEU A 506 3.41 4.60 -21.29
CA LEU A 506 4.40 5.59 -20.87
C LEU A 506 5.77 4.96 -20.64
N ASP A 507 5.78 3.82 -19.94
CA ASP A 507 7.01 3.10 -19.59
C ASP A 507 7.76 2.61 -20.84
N ALA A 508 7.03 2.06 -21.83
CA ALA A 508 7.61 1.64 -23.10
C ALA A 508 8.13 2.85 -23.94
N THR A 509 7.44 3.99 -23.88
CA THR A 509 7.85 5.22 -24.58
C THR A 509 9.14 5.79 -23.97
N LEU A 510 9.27 5.76 -22.65
CA LEU A 510 10.50 6.13 -21.94
C LEU A 510 11.65 5.19 -22.30
N ALA A 511 11.39 3.88 -22.34
CA ALA A 511 12.38 2.86 -22.73
C ALA A 511 12.85 3.02 -24.18
N ALA A 512 11.96 3.40 -25.11
CA ALA A 512 12.27 3.60 -26.52
C ALA A 512 13.30 4.71 -26.77
N THR A 513 13.59 5.57 -25.77
CA THR A 513 14.67 6.57 -25.85
C THR A 513 16.07 5.95 -25.84
N GLY A 514 16.21 4.69 -25.40
CA GLY A 514 17.50 4.01 -25.19
C GLY A 514 18.32 4.59 -24.04
N ILE A 515 17.73 5.42 -23.17
CA ILE A 515 18.42 5.99 -22.00
C ILE A 515 18.02 5.16 -20.76
N PRO A 516 18.93 4.38 -20.18
CA PRO A 516 18.57 3.42 -19.14
C PRO A 516 18.19 4.06 -17.80
N LEU A 517 18.65 5.29 -17.54
CA LEU A 517 18.33 6.04 -16.32
C LEU A 517 18.25 7.52 -16.65
N LEU A 518 17.08 8.12 -16.47
CA LEU A 518 16.84 9.52 -16.82
C LEU A 518 15.89 10.23 -15.86
N ALA A 519 15.99 11.57 -15.85
CA ALA A 519 14.98 12.47 -15.31
C ALA A 519 14.49 13.40 -16.43
N ILE A 520 13.18 13.59 -16.53
CA ILE A 520 12.57 14.50 -17.54
C ILE A 520 11.63 15.49 -16.86
N ASP A 521 11.89 16.79 -17.07
CA ASP A 521 11.07 17.90 -16.55
C ASP A 521 9.82 18.08 -17.42
N LEU A 522 8.67 17.61 -16.93
CA LEU A 522 7.39 17.63 -17.63
C LEU A 522 6.80 19.03 -17.77
N ARG A 523 7.24 19.99 -16.97
CA ARG A 523 6.80 21.40 -17.03
C ARG A 523 7.29 22.10 -18.29
N LYS A 524 8.30 21.52 -18.97
CA LYS A 524 8.91 22.04 -20.22
C LYS A 524 8.26 21.49 -21.48
N ILE A 525 7.23 20.68 -21.38
CA ILE A 525 6.53 20.12 -22.54
C ILE A 525 5.94 21.26 -23.38
N PRO A 526 6.25 21.32 -24.70
CA PRO A 526 5.71 22.35 -25.59
C PRO A 526 4.23 22.07 -25.87
N LYS A 527 3.33 22.80 -25.20
CA LYS A 527 1.87 22.51 -25.19
C LYS A 527 1.25 22.49 -26.59
N ALA A 528 1.59 23.45 -27.47
CA ALA A 528 1.04 23.57 -28.82
C ALA A 528 1.92 22.82 -29.84
N SER A 529 2.07 21.50 -29.67
CA SER A 529 2.93 20.65 -30.51
C SER A 529 2.43 19.20 -30.53
N PRO A 530 2.88 18.36 -31.47
CA PRO A 530 2.61 16.91 -31.42
C PRO A 530 3.05 16.26 -30.09
N VAL A 531 4.14 16.75 -29.49
CA VAL A 531 4.62 16.32 -28.17
C VAL A 531 3.59 16.67 -27.10
N GLY A 532 3.12 17.93 -27.07
CA GLY A 532 2.09 18.37 -26.11
C GLY A 532 0.79 17.60 -26.26
N THR A 533 0.39 17.30 -27.50
CA THR A 533 -0.79 16.47 -27.79
C THR A 533 -0.64 15.07 -27.18
N TRP A 534 0.52 14.43 -27.39
CA TRP A 534 0.81 13.11 -26.82
C TRP A 534 0.73 13.12 -25.28
N TRP A 535 1.44 14.04 -24.63
CA TRP A 535 1.48 14.15 -23.17
C TRP A 535 0.14 14.55 -22.52
N SER A 536 -0.79 15.11 -23.29
CA SER A 536 -2.14 15.46 -22.80
C SER A 536 -3.07 14.25 -22.76
N GLN A 537 -2.72 13.15 -23.41
CA GLN A 537 -3.50 11.91 -23.37
C GLN A 537 -3.10 11.05 -22.17
N PRO A 538 -4.00 10.24 -21.64
CA PRO A 538 -3.64 9.24 -20.66
C PRO A 538 -2.85 8.11 -21.32
N HIS A 539 -1.77 7.68 -20.67
CA HIS A 539 -0.98 6.53 -21.07
C HIS A 539 -0.91 5.53 -19.91
N LYS A 540 -0.94 4.25 -20.24
CA LYS A 540 -0.77 3.21 -19.23
C LYS A 540 0.63 3.25 -18.65
N SER A 541 0.73 3.16 -17.32
CA SER A 541 2.01 3.06 -16.60
C SER A 541 1.86 2.10 -15.42
N ARG A 542 2.93 1.41 -15.08
CA ARG A 542 2.93 0.52 -13.91
C ARG A 542 2.81 1.31 -12.63
N ASN A 543 1.89 0.87 -11.79
CA ASN A 543 1.63 1.44 -10.48
C ASN A 543 1.30 0.30 -9.51
N ILE A 544 2.35 -0.28 -8.92
CA ILE A 544 2.29 -1.48 -8.09
C ILE A 544 2.50 -1.04 -6.63
N GLY A 545 1.48 -1.20 -5.80
CA GLY A 545 1.58 -0.91 -4.38
C GLY A 545 2.24 -2.04 -3.57
N ALA A 546 1.80 -2.23 -2.34
CA ALA A 546 2.33 -3.25 -1.43
C ALA A 546 2.02 -4.70 -1.85
N MET A 547 1.01 -4.90 -2.70
CA MET A 547 0.54 -6.22 -3.14
C MET A 547 0.64 -6.37 -4.64
N TYR A 548 0.94 -7.59 -5.09
CA TYR A 548 0.97 -7.94 -6.50
C TYR A 548 0.53 -9.40 -6.74
N ALA A 549 -0.03 -9.66 -7.92
CA ALA A 549 -0.34 -11.00 -8.40
C ALA A 549 -0.08 -11.07 -9.90
N THR A 550 0.66 -12.08 -10.34
CA THR A 550 1.12 -12.21 -11.73
C THR A 550 -0.04 -12.36 -12.73
N ASP A 551 -1.09 -13.06 -12.34
CA ASP A 551 -2.33 -13.23 -13.12
C ASP A 551 -3.16 -11.94 -13.26
N MET A 552 -2.80 -10.88 -12.54
CA MET A 552 -3.47 -9.58 -12.52
C MET A 552 -2.59 -8.43 -13.03
N ASP A 553 -1.47 -8.71 -13.71
CA ASP A 553 -0.49 -7.67 -14.14
C ASP A 553 -1.14 -6.49 -14.86
N ASN A 554 -2.13 -6.76 -15.72
CA ASN A 554 -2.86 -5.71 -16.43
C ASN A 554 -3.64 -4.72 -15.52
N GLN A 555 -3.96 -5.12 -14.29
CA GLN A 555 -4.66 -4.24 -13.32
C GLN A 555 -3.71 -3.23 -12.67
N PHE A 556 -2.41 -3.51 -12.73
CA PHE A 556 -1.36 -2.61 -12.25
C PHE A 556 -0.85 -1.65 -13.32
N LEU A 557 -1.38 -1.75 -14.55
CA LEU A 557 -1.19 -0.79 -15.62
C LEU A 557 -2.35 0.21 -15.60
N ILE A 558 -2.16 1.34 -14.93
CA ILE A 558 -3.17 2.38 -14.78
C ILE A 558 -3.02 3.46 -15.86
N ASP A 559 -4.14 4.04 -16.26
CA ASP A 559 -4.13 5.22 -17.13
C ASP A 559 -3.69 6.45 -16.33
N MET A 560 -2.65 7.13 -16.81
CA MET A 560 -2.02 8.25 -16.13
C MET A 560 -1.74 9.39 -17.12
N LYS A 561 -2.05 10.62 -16.72
CA LYS A 561 -1.57 11.84 -17.37
C LYS A 561 -0.39 12.38 -16.56
N ALA A 562 0.79 11.89 -16.85
CA ALA A 562 1.97 12.16 -16.04
C ALA A 562 2.25 13.66 -15.77
N PRO A 563 2.02 14.63 -16.70
CA PRO A 563 2.22 16.05 -16.43
C PRO A 563 1.21 16.64 -15.40
N GLU A 564 0.03 16.04 -15.28
CA GLU A 564 -0.94 16.43 -14.24
C GLU A 564 -0.48 15.93 -12.88
N SER A 565 0.04 14.70 -12.81
CA SER A 565 0.45 14.02 -11.59
C SER A 565 1.82 14.46 -11.05
N PHE A 566 2.81 14.74 -11.92
CA PHE A 566 4.20 14.98 -11.53
C PHE A 566 4.79 16.21 -12.22
N ASP A 567 5.82 16.81 -11.61
CA ASP A 567 6.63 17.85 -12.24
C ASP A 567 7.79 17.26 -13.04
N VAL A 568 8.33 16.13 -12.55
CA VAL A 568 9.48 15.42 -13.13
C VAL A 568 9.17 13.93 -13.12
N LEU A 569 9.57 13.19 -14.16
CA LEU A 569 9.62 11.73 -14.12
C LEU A 569 11.07 11.26 -14.02
N LEU A 570 11.30 10.32 -13.12
CA LEU A 570 12.49 9.49 -13.04
C LEU A 570 12.17 8.13 -13.65
N PHE A 571 13.01 7.65 -14.54
CA PHE A 571 12.82 6.37 -15.22
C PHE A 571 14.03 5.47 -15.04
N VAL A 572 13.75 4.18 -14.78
CA VAL A 572 14.73 3.09 -14.70
C VAL A 572 14.35 2.02 -15.70
N GLU A 573 15.24 1.72 -16.66
CA GLU A 573 14.98 0.73 -17.72
C GLU A 573 14.75 -0.67 -17.15
N LYS A 574 15.61 -1.09 -16.23
CA LYS A 574 15.55 -2.44 -15.65
C LYS A 574 15.76 -2.39 -14.14
N THR A 575 14.83 -3.03 -13.42
CA THR A 575 14.83 -3.07 -11.97
C THR A 575 15.18 -4.45 -11.42
N THR A 576 15.61 -4.48 -10.16
CA THR A 576 15.79 -5.69 -9.35
C THR A 576 15.04 -5.54 -8.02
N ALA A 577 14.73 -6.66 -7.38
CA ALA A 577 14.06 -6.66 -6.09
C ALA A 577 14.95 -6.04 -4.99
N ALA A 578 14.35 -5.28 -4.09
CA ALA A 578 15.01 -4.78 -2.89
C ALA A 578 15.51 -5.95 -2.03
N ARG A 579 16.63 -5.76 -1.32
CA ARG A 579 17.26 -6.82 -0.53
C ARG A 579 16.83 -6.71 0.92
N LYS A 580 16.14 -7.72 1.40
CA LYS A 580 15.75 -7.80 2.80
C LYS A 580 16.97 -7.75 3.73
N ASN A 581 16.85 -7.08 4.86
CA ASN A 581 17.86 -7.19 5.91
C ASN A 581 17.94 -8.63 6.40
N PRO A 582 19.17 -9.16 6.68
CA PRO A 582 19.30 -10.47 7.30
C PRO A 582 18.52 -10.51 8.62
N ALA A 583 17.83 -11.62 8.85
CA ALA A 583 17.27 -11.88 10.17
C ALA A 583 18.43 -12.04 11.16
N ASN A 584 18.55 -11.12 12.12
CA ASN A 584 19.43 -11.27 13.28
C ASN A 584 18.71 -12.03 14.37
#